data_1cd541e4d27e1a80b844eec600bd39e4
#
_entry.id   1cd541e4d27e1a80b844eec600bd39e4
#
_cell.length_a   1.000
_cell.length_b   1.000
_cell.length_c   1.000
_cell.angle_alpha   90.00
_cell.angle_beta   90.00
_cell.angle_gamma   90.00
#
_symmetry.space_group_name_H-M   'P 1'
#
loop_
_entity.id
_entity.type
_entity.pdbx_description
1 polymer ?
#
loop_
_entity_poly.entity_id
_entity_poly.type
_entity_poly.pdbx_seq_one_letter_code
_entity_poly.pdbx_strand_id
1 'polypeptide(L)' 'MRKALSNEMVKRLRAEVGNDDTEQAHVNADKILCELLEKLGYKEVVDKYNEVSGWYA' A
#
# COMPACT_ATOMS: atom_id res chain seq x y z
N MET A 1 15.30 -4.12 11.60
CA MET A 1 14.27 -3.10 11.46
C MET A 1 13.46 -3.23 10.19
N ARG A 2 14.12 -3.35 9.03
CA ARG A 2 13.40 -3.53 7.76
C ARG A 2 12.58 -4.81 7.73
N LYS A 3 13.08 -5.86 8.35
CA LYS A 3 12.38 -7.14 8.37
C LYS A 3 11.09 -7.05 9.17
N ALA A 4 11.10 -6.34 10.29
CA ALA A 4 9.89 -6.16 11.09
C ALA A 4 8.85 -5.35 10.32
N LEU A 5 9.27 -4.31 9.60
CA LEU A 5 8.38 -3.52 8.78
C LEU A 5 7.80 -4.36 7.64
N SER A 6 8.65 -5.15 6.97
CA SER A 6 8.22 -6.03 5.90
C SER A 6 7.19 -7.04 6.41
N ASN A 7 7.44 -7.64 7.58
CA ASN A 7 6.53 -8.62 8.17
C ASN A 7 5.16 -7.99 8.49
N GLU A 8 5.18 -6.76 9.00
CA GLU A 8 3.95 -6.04 9.29
C GLU A 8 3.14 -5.81 8.01
N MET A 9 3.80 -5.38 6.95
CA MET A 9 3.12 -5.10 5.68
C MET A 9 2.59 -6.38 5.03
N VAL A 10 3.34 -7.47 5.12
CA VAL A 10 2.88 -8.77 4.62
C VAL A 10 1.61 -9.19 5.36
N LYS A 11 1.59 -9.01 6.67
CA LYS A 11 0.42 -9.37 7.48
C LYS A 11 -0.80 -8.56 7.07
N ARG A 12 -0.62 -7.26 6.86
CA ARG A 12 -1.71 -6.37 6.45
C ARG A 12 -2.22 -6.72 5.05
N LEU A 13 -1.31 -6.99 4.12
CA LEU A 13 -1.69 -7.37 2.76
C LEU A 13 -2.41 -8.72 2.75
N ARG A 14 -1.97 -9.64 3.59
CA ARG A 14 -2.60 -10.95 3.68
C ARG A 14 -4.06 -10.85 4.10
N ALA A 15 -4.36 -9.88 4.97
CA ALA A 15 -5.75 -9.63 5.37
C ALA A 15 -6.60 -9.20 4.18
N GLU A 16 -6.00 -8.49 3.20
CA GLU A 16 -6.74 -8.04 2.02
C GLU A 16 -6.98 -9.16 1.02
N VAL A 17 -6.14 -10.19 1.03
CA VAL A 17 -6.34 -11.35 0.15
C VAL A 17 -7.69 -12.01 0.41
N GLY A 18 -8.13 -12.00 1.67
CA GLY A 18 -9.42 -12.59 2.04
C GLY A 18 -10.60 -11.64 1.94
N ASN A 19 -10.39 -10.41 1.47
CA ASN A 19 -11.45 -9.43 1.37
C ASN A 19 -12.33 -9.69 0.15
N ASP A 20 -13.64 -9.90 0.37
CA ASP A 20 -14.58 -10.19 -0.70
C ASP A 20 -14.81 -8.98 -1.62
N ASP A 21 -14.62 -7.77 -1.11
CA ASP A 21 -14.75 -6.56 -1.90
C ASP A 21 -13.41 -6.31 -2.61
N THR A 22 -13.30 -6.80 -3.83
CA THR A 22 -12.08 -6.71 -4.62
C THR A 22 -11.62 -5.28 -4.85
N GLU A 23 -12.57 -4.38 -5.13
CA GLU A 23 -12.23 -2.97 -5.34
C GLU A 23 -11.63 -2.35 -4.08
N GLN A 24 -12.28 -2.57 -2.94
CA GLN A 24 -11.78 -2.05 -1.68
C GLN A 24 -10.45 -2.68 -1.30
N ALA A 25 -10.28 -3.97 -1.61
CA ALA A 25 -9.02 -4.66 -1.33
C ALA A 25 -7.87 -4.02 -2.09
N HIS A 26 -8.08 -3.65 -3.35
CA HIS A 26 -7.04 -2.96 -4.13
C HIS A 26 -6.72 -1.59 -3.56
N VAL A 27 -7.73 -0.83 -3.15
CA VAL A 27 -7.52 0.48 -2.53
C VAL A 27 -6.69 0.32 -1.26
N ASN A 28 -7.04 -0.66 -0.43
CA ASN A 28 -6.33 -0.91 0.82
C ASN A 28 -4.89 -1.36 0.56
N ALA A 29 -4.69 -2.22 -0.44
CA ALA A 29 -3.35 -2.70 -0.81
C ALA A 29 -2.47 -1.55 -1.28
N ASP A 30 -3.02 -0.66 -2.11
CA ASP A 30 -2.29 0.52 -2.57
C ASP A 30 -1.84 1.38 -1.39
N LYS A 31 -2.72 1.59 -0.42
CA LYS A 31 -2.38 2.38 0.76
C LYS A 31 -1.27 1.72 1.57
N ILE A 32 -1.31 0.40 1.70
CA ILE A 32 -0.28 -0.33 2.43
C ILE A 32 1.08 -0.18 1.76
N LEU A 33 1.13 -0.33 0.43
CA LEU A 33 2.38 -0.17 -0.31
C LEU A 33 2.91 1.26 -0.23
N CYS A 34 2.02 2.24 -0.34
CA CYS A 34 2.41 3.64 -0.22
C CYS A 34 2.97 3.94 1.17
N GLU A 35 2.33 3.40 2.20
CA GLU A 35 2.81 3.59 3.57
C GLU A 35 4.20 2.98 3.76
N LEU A 36 4.42 1.81 3.19
CA LEU A 36 5.73 1.16 3.26
C LEU A 36 6.80 2.04 2.63
N LEU A 37 6.53 2.56 1.43
CA LEU A 37 7.47 3.41 0.73
C LEU A 37 7.77 4.69 1.51
N GLU A 38 6.74 5.29 2.11
CA GLU A 38 6.93 6.49 2.92
C GLU A 38 7.82 6.21 4.13
N LYS A 39 7.60 5.07 4.78
CA LYS A 39 8.42 4.68 5.94
C LYS A 39 9.87 4.42 5.55
N LEU A 40 10.11 4.06 4.30
CA LEU A 40 11.46 3.84 3.78
C LEU A 40 12.09 5.13 3.26
N GLY A 41 11.36 6.23 3.28
CA GLY A 41 11.89 7.53 2.86
C GLY A 41 11.61 7.87 1.41
N TYR A 42 10.69 7.19 0.76
CA TYR A 42 10.39 7.41 -0.65
C TYR A 42 9.05 8.14 -0.87
N LYS A 43 8.80 9.13 -0.04
CA LYS A 43 7.55 9.89 -0.11
C LYS A 43 7.33 10.52 -1.49
N GLU A 44 8.40 10.99 -2.12
CA GLU A 44 8.30 11.64 -3.43
C GLU A 44 7.75 10.66 -4.49
N VAL A 45 8.18 9.40 -4.40
CA VAL A 45 7.67 8.35 -5.29
C VAL A 45 6.18 8.13 -5.05
N VAL A 46 5.78 8.12 -3.79
CA VAL A 46 4.38 7.92 -3.41
C VAL A 46 3.52 9.07 -3.93
N ASP A 47 4.03 10.30 -3.80
CA ASP A 47 3.29 11.47 -4.28
C ASP A 47 3.01 11.38 -5.78
N LYS A 48 4.01 10.93 -6.55
CA LYS A 48 3.84 10.78 -7.99
C LYS A 48 2.89 9.65 -8.33
N TYR A 49 2.98 8.56 -7.62
CA TYR A 49 2.05 7.45 -7.80
C TYR A 49 0.60 7.90 -7.56
N ASN A 50 0.38 8.69 -6.52
CA ASN A 50 -0.94 9.18 -6.19
C ASN A 50 -1.51 10.10 -7.26
N GLU A 51 -0.64 10.87 -7.95
CA GLU A 51 -1.07 11.68 -9.07
C GLU A 51 -1.60 10.81 -10.20
N VAL A 52 -0.94 9.70 -10.47
CA VAL A 52 -1.40 8.75 -11.50
C VAL A 52 -2.70 8.10 -11.07
N SER A 53 -2.77 7.64 -9.83
CA SER A 53 -3.97 6.97 -9.29
C SER A 53 -5.19 7.86 -9.33
N GLY A 54 -5.01 9.16 -9.19
CA GLY A 54 -6.10 10.12 -9.17
C GLY A 54 -6.92 10.12 -10.45
N TRP A 55 -6.37 9.60 -11.52
CA TRP A 55 -7.06 9.56 -12.82
C TRP A 55 -8.01 8.37 -12.94
N TYR A 56 -7.97 7.45 -12.01
CA TYR A 56 -8.87 6.30 -12.03
C TYR A 56 -10.27 6.62 -11.53
N ALA A 57 -10.38 7.71 -10.82
CA ALA A 57 -11.67 8.13 -10.32
C ALA A 57 -12.54 8.67 -11.46
#